data_66f90cf283ff77db9be397560563fec0
#
_entry.id   66f90cf283ff77db9be397560563fec0
#
_cell.length_a   1.000
_cell.length_b   1.000
_cell.length_c   1.000
_cell.angle_alpha   90.00
_cell.angle_beta   90.00
_cell.angle_gamma   90.00
#
_symmetry.space_group_name_H-M   'P 1'
#
loop_
_entity.id
_entity.type
_entity.pdbx_description
1 polymer ?
#
loop_
_entity_poly.entity_id
_entity_poly.type
_entity_poly.pdbx_seq_one_letter_code
_entity_poly.pdbx_strand_id
1 'polypeptide(L)'
;MKKARLRPALILALLFLLPAGCGKQATTVSPSTPTPAETVTASGTAGTLRVQVPDGWKYEVCPEGTLDDSEVCFGVKIWPDSGSDSCVQLYWSDSFGVCGTGLKEETLTLAGDSVSAGYYDGNKNWTFLSFQGKNSGIVAWADPGADWFADKGDQLLAVLDTVEWKPAA
;
A
#
# COMPACT_ATOMS: atom_id res chain seq x y z
N MET A 1 -23.02 41.16 -72.01
CA MET A 1 -22.47 41.72 -70.78
C MET A 1 -23.40 41.33 -69.65
N LYS A 2 -23.07 40.24 -68.87
CA LYS A 2 -23.77 39.86 -67.64
C LYS A 2 -22.75 39.53 -66.59
N LYS A 3 -22.68 40.34 -65.52
CA LYS A 3 -21.79 40.21 -64.39
C LYS A 3 -22.32 39.10 -63.45
N ALA A 4 -21.51 38.04 -63.26
CA ALA A 4 -21.75 37.02 -62.26
C ALA A 4 -21.28 37.55 -60.90
N ARG A 5 -22.15 37.53 -59.93
CA ARG A 5 -21.88 37.90 -58.52
C ARG A 5 -21.49 36.61 -57.77
N LEU A 6 -20.24 36.55 -57.30
CA LEU A 6 -19.74 35.51 -56.41
C LEU A 6 -20.22 35.82 -55.00
N ARG A 7 -20.89 34.85 -54.34
CA ARG A 7 -21.29 34.93 -52.91
C ARG A 7 -20.19 34.28 -52.09
N PRO A 8 -19.65 34.92 -51.06
CA PRO A 8 -18.75 34.28 -50.12
C PRO A 8 -19.53 33.38 -49.14
N ALA A 9 -19.16 32.12 -49.07
CA ALA A 9 -19.61 31.17 -48.05
C ALA A 9 -18.91 31.48 -46.73
N LEU A 10 -19.69 31.80 -45.73
CA LEU A 10 -19.24 32.05 -44.34
C LEU A 10 -18.99 30.68 -43.66
N ILE A 11 -17.73 30.30 -43.51
CA ILE A 11 -17.36 29.13 -42.73
C ILE A 11 -17.27 29.52 -41.27
N LEU A 12 -18.26 29.09 -40.47
CA LEU A 12 -18.33 29.26 -39.05
C LEU A 12 -17.46 28.20 -38.38
N ALA A 13 -16.20 28.54 -38.02
CA ALA A 13 -15.32 27.67 -37.24
C ALA A 13 -15.77 27.68 -35.77
N LEU A 14 -16.38 26.58 -35.34
CA LEU A 14 -16.73 26.33 -33.93
C LEU A 14 -15.49 25.91 -33.19
N LEU A 15 -14.87 26.83 -32.46
CA LEU A 15 -13.80 26.52 -31.50
C LEU A 15 -14.42 25.81 -30.27
N PHE A 16 -14.21 24.51 -30.15
CA PHE A 16 -14.42 23.78 -28.92
C PHE A 16 -13.29 24.09 -27.94
N LEU A 17 -13.53 24.92 -26.96
CA LEU A 17 -12.70 25.09 -25.78
C LEU A 17 -12.91 23.86 -24.87
N LEU A 18 -11.94 22.94 -24.88
CA LEU A 18 -11.86 21.86 -23.90
C LEU A 18 -11.30 22.44 -22.59
N PRO A 19 -11.99 22.32 -21.45
CA PRO A 19 -11.38 22.65 -20.18
C PRO A 19 -10.33 21.59 -19.84
N ALA A 20 -9.06 22.01 -19.73
CA ALA A 20 -7.99 21.21 -19.15
C ALA A 20 -8.25 21.08 -17.64
N GLY A 21 -9.01 20.09 -17.26
CA GLY A 21 -9.15 19.68 -15.87
C GLY A 21 -7.90 18.93 -15.46
N CYS A 22 -7.01 19.55 -14.66
CA CYS A 22 -6.01 18.85 -13.87
C CYS A 22 -6.71 18.02 -12.79
N GLY A 23 -7.21 16.87 -13.17
CA GLY A 23 -7.60 15.83 -12.23
C GLY A 23 -6.33 15.10 -11.78
N LYS A 24 -5.98 15.19 -10.49
CA LYS A 24 -5.09 14.23 -9.86
C LYS A 24 -5.69 12.85 -10.08
N GLN A 25 -5.09 12.05 -10.95
CA GLN A 25 -5.45 10.64 -11.10
C GLN A 25 -5.04 9.92 -9.81
N ALA A 26 -6.04 9.55 -9.02
CA ALA A 26 -5.85 8.52 -8.02
C ALA A 26 -5.45 7.24 -8.79
N THR A 27 -4.24 6.79 -8.59
CA THR A 27 -3.76 5.52 -9.15
C THR A 27 -4.51 4.39 -8.44
N THR A 28 -5.60 3.94 -9.04
CA THR A 28 -6.28 2.73 -8.59
C THR A 28 -5.42 1.56 -9.07
N VAL A 29 -4.64 0.98 -8.16
CA VAL A 29 -3.94 -0.28 -8.41
C VAL A 29 -5.02 -1.36 -8.53
N SER A 30 -5.22 -1.88 -9.75
CA SER A 30 -6.13 -3.00 -9.98
C SER A 30 -5.47 -4.28 -9.48
N PRO A 31 -6.08 -5.03 -8.56
CA PRO A 31 -5.44 -6.24 -8.05
C PRO A 31 -5.33 -7.29 -9.16
N SER A 32 -4.12 -7.75 -9.42
CA SER A 32 -3.86 -8.94 -10.24
C SER A 32 -4.43 -10.17 -9.54
N THR A 33 -5.02 -11.08 -10.31
CA THR A 33 -5.65 -12.34 -9.87
C THR A 33 -4.76 -13.10 -8.88
N PRO A 34 -5.30 -13.55 -7.74
CA PRO A 34 -4.49 -14.17 -6.69
C PRO A 34 -3.87 -15.48 -7.17
N THR A 35 -2.56 -15.57 -7.08
CA THR A 35 -1.79 -16.80 -6.99
C THR A 35 -2.27 -17.59 -5.75
N PRO A 36 -2.22 -18.94 -5.73
CA PRO A 36 -2.53 -19.71 -4.53
C PRO A 36 -1.83 -19.13 -3.31
N ALA A 37 -2.57 -18.87 -2.26
CA ALA A 37 -2.06 -18.18 -1.09
C ALA A 37 -2.40 -18.97 0.17
N GLU A 38 -1.45 -19.02 1.12
CA GLU A 38 -1.67 -19.58 2.45
C GLU A 38 -2.17 -18.49 3.39
N THR A 39 -3.23 -18.77 4.16
CA THR A 39 -3.68 -17.87 5.22
C THR A 39 -2.82 -18.06 6.46
N VAL A 40 -2.01 -17.05 6.77
CA VAL A 40 -1.16 -17.01 7.95
C VAL A 40 -1.87 -16.25 9.06
N THR A 41 -1.78 -16.75 10.29
CA THR A 41 -2.44 -16.17 11.46
C THR A 41 -1.43 -15.96 12.58
N ALA A 42 -1.37 -14.76 13.12
CA ALA A 42 -0.68 -14.43 14.36
C ALA A 42 -1.70 -14.01 15.43
N SER A 43 -1.50 -14.44 16.66
CA SER A 43 -2.42 -14.14 17.76
C SER A 43 -1.65 -13.71 19.01
N GLY A 44 -2.22 -12.77 19.75
CA GLY A 44 -1.76 -12.30 21.04
C GLY A 44 -2.94 -11.90 21.91
N THR A 45 -2.66 -11.30 23.06
CA THR A 45 -3.67 -10.88 24.03
C THR A 45 -4.64 -9.84 23.47
N ALA A 46 -4.18 -9.00 22.55
CA ALA A 46 -5.01 -7.96 21.92
C ALA A 46 -5.98 -8.51 20.84
N GLY A 47 -5.68 -9.67 20.24
CA GLY A 47 -6.52 -10.22 19.18
C GLY A 47 -5.80 -11.15 18.22
N THR A 48 -6.28 -11.16 16.96
CA THR A 48 -5.78 -12.03 15.91
C THR A 48 -5.61 -11.25 14.61
N LEU A 49 -4.41 -11.33 14.05
CA LEU A 49 -4.01 -10.80 12.75
C LEU A 49 -3.97 -11.95 11.74
N ARG A 50 -4.56 -11.74 10.56
CA ARG A 50 -4.51 -12.67 9.43
C ARG A 50 -4.02 -11.95 8.19
N VAL A 51 -3.29 -12.70 7.34
CA VAL A 51 -2.81 -12.22 6.04
C VAL A 51 -2.68 -13.40 5.09
N GLN A 52 -2.86 -13.19 3.79
CA GLN A 52 -2.63 -14.21 2.76
C GLN A 52 -1.24 -14.05 2.18
N VAL A 53 -0.43 -15.06 2.33
CA VAL A 53 0.95 -15.10 1.80
C VAL A 53 0.96 -15.96 0.53
N PRO A 54 1.31 -15.41 -0.65
CA PRO A 54 1.28 -16.14 -1.91
C PRO A 54 2.45 -17.10 -2.06
N ASP A 55 2.32 -18.07 -2.97
CA ASP A 55 3.42 -18.95 -3.37
C ASP A 55 4.64 -18.13 -3.82
N GLY A 56 5.84 -18.61 -3.48
CA GLY A 56 7.12 -17.93 -3.73
C GLY A 56 7.44 -16.83 -2.72
N TRP A 57 6.65 -16.73 -1.66
CA TRP A 57 6.96 -15.93 -0.48
C TRP A 57 7.15 -16.82 0.74
N LYS A 58 7.96 -16.35 1.67
CA LYS A 58 8.20 -16.99 2.98
C LYS A 58 7.62 -16.13 4.08
N TYR A 59 7.35 -16.76 5.20
CA TYR A 59 6.89 -16.05 6.39
C TYR A 59 7.39 -16.71 7.67
N GLU A 60 7.39 -15.93 8.74
CA GLU A 60 7.65 -16.35 10.10
C GLU A 60 6.58 -15.74 11.00
N VAL A 61 5.86 -16.57 11.75
CA VAL A 61 4.92 -16.08 12.77
C VAL A 61 5.70 -15.70 14.01
N CYS A 62 5.53 -14.47 14.45
CA CYS A 62 6.21 -13.91 15.62
C CYS A 62 5.21 -13.85 16.79
N PRO A 63 5.39 -14.68 17.83
CA PRO A 63 4.58 -14.63 19.04
C PRO A 63 4.67 -13.27 19.75
N GLU A 64 3.72 -13.04 20.65
CA GLU A 64 3.71 -11.84 21.49
C GLU A 64 5.03 -11.68 22.25
N GLY A 65 5.59 -10.47 22.28
CA GLY A 65 6.86 -10.13 22.91
C GLY A 65 8.12 -10.57 22.12
N THR A 66 7.98 -11.01 20.86
CA THR A 66 9.14 -11.40 20.03
C THR A 66 9.41 -10.44 18.87
N LEU A 67 8.51 -9.50 18.63
CA LEU A 67 8.69 -8.43 17.65
C LEU A 67 9.00 -7.13 18.38
N ASP A 68 10.11 -6.50 17.96
CA ASP A 68 10.53 -5.23 18.53
C ASP A 68 10.75 -5.31 20.06
N ASP A 69 11.05 -4.18 20.71
CA ASP A 69 11.25 -4.08 22.15
C ASP A 69 9.93 -4.05 22.96
N SER A 70 8.79 -4.28 22.32
CA SER A 70 7.47 -4.24 22.96
C SER A 70 6.99 -5.62 23.41
N GLU A 71 6.67 -5.75 24.68
CA GLU A 71 6.19 -7.01 25.28
C GLU A 71 4.83 -7.49 24.72
N VAL A 72 4.09 -6.60 24.04
CA VAL A 72 2.72 -6.88 23.55
C VAL A 72 2.61 -7.00 22.04
N CYS A 73 3.66 -6.66 21.29
CA CYS A 73 3.65 -6.78 19.83
C CYS A 73 3.73 -8.23 19.39
N PHE A 74 2.92 -8.58 18.40
CA PHE A 74 2.94 -9.88 17.73
C PHE A 74 2.56 -9.70 16.26
N GLY A 75 2.96 -10.65 15.41
CA GLY A 75 2.67 -10.51 13.99
C GLY A 75 3.33 -11.55 13.10
N VAL A 76 3.66 -11.15 11.91
CA VAL A 76 4.24 -12.00 10.87
C VAL A 76 5.36 -11.24 10.16
N LYS A 77 6.52 -11.87 9.99
CA LYS A 77 7.53 -11.42 9.03
C LYS A 77 7.25 -12.06 7.69
N ILE A 78 7.35 -11.30 6.61
CA ILE A 78 7.03 -11.74 5.24
C ILE A 78 8.14 -11.27 4.31
N TRP A 79 8.63 -12.14 3.42
CA TRP A 79 9.63 -11.82 2.41
C TRP A 79 9.51 -12.72 1.19
N PRO A 80 9.91 -12.25 -0.03
CA PRO A 80 9.93 -13.11 -1.20
C PRO A 80 11.05 -14.17 -1.10
N ASP A 81 10.83 -15.36 -1.66
CA ASP A 81 11.84 -16.43 -1.72
C ASP A 81 12.91 -16.10 -2.78
N SER A 82 13.60 -14.98 -2.59
CA SER A 82 14.63 -14.46 -3.49
C SER A 82 16.04 -14.53 -2.93
N GLY A 83 16.21 -15.13 -1.73
CA GLY A 83 17.49 -15.23 -1.04
C GLY A 83 17.89 -13.93 -0.31
N SER A 84 17.01 -12.95 -0.18
CA SER A 84 17.21 -11.75 0.63
C SER A 84 16.92 -12.02 2.11
N ASP A 85 17.72 -11.42 2.99
CA ASP A 85 17.49 -11.46 4.44
C ASP A 85 16.52 -10.36 4.92
N SER A 86 16.16 -9.42 4.03
CA SER A 86 15.23 -8.32 4.35
C SER A 86 13.78 -8.80 4.32
N CYS A 87 13.02 -8.48 5.35
CA CYS A 87 11.60 -8.81 5.47
C CYS A 87 10.74 -7.58 5.76
N VAL A 88 9.44 -7.73 5.53
CA VAL A 88 8.42 -6.82 6.07
C VAL A 88 7.90 -7.42 7.36
N GLN A 89 7.84 -6.62 8.42
CA GLN A 89 7.22 -6.98 9.68
C GLN A 89 5.79 -6.43 9.65
N LEU A 90 4.80 -7.30 9.62
CA LEU A 90 3.38 -6.98 9.73
C LEU A 90 2.93 -7.36 11.14
N TYR A 91 2.55 -6.39 11.96
CA TYR A 91 2.31 -6.62 13.38
C TYR A 91 1.23 -5.72 13.95
N TRP A 92 0.66 -6.15 15.08
CA TRP A 92 -0.18 -5.31 15.91
C TRP A 92 0.66 -4.55 16.95
N SER A 93 0.33 -3.27 17.16
CA SER A 93 0.91 -2.42 18.20
C SER A 93 -0.16 -1.48 18.73
N ASP A 94 -0.19 -1.29 20.05
CA ASP A 94 -1.05 -0.35 20.75
C ASP A 94 -0.51 1.09 20.80
N SER A 95 0.77 1.25 20.48
CA SER A 95 1.52 2.49 20.71
C SER A 95 2.45 2.85 19.54
N PHE A 96 2.13 2.39 18.32
CA PHE A 96 2.94 2.74 17.15
C PHE A 96 2.98 4.24 16.95
N GLY A 97 4.19 4.79 16.90
CA GLY A 97 4.45 6.17 16.62
C GLY A 97 5.81 6.34 15.96
N VAL A 98 5.90 7.21 14.98
CA VAL A 98 7.14 7.55 14.29
C VAL A 98 7.40 9.03 14.39
N CYS A 99 8.67 9.38 14.50
CA CYS A 99 9.13 10.75 14.40
C CYS A 99 10.45 10.77 13.63
N GLY A 100 10.77 11.90 13.04
CA GLY A 100 12.05 12.07 12.35
C GLY A 100 12.04 13.22 11.38
N THR A 101 13.23 13.74 11.12
CA THR A 101 13.42 14.77 10.09
C THR A 101 13.25 14.12 8.72
N GLY A 102 12.49 14.77 7.84
CA GLY A 102 12.32 14.31 6.47
C GLY A 102 11.22 13.25 6.26
N LEU A 103 10.43 12.96 7.31
CA LEU A 103 9.26 12.10 7.16
C LEU A 103 8.21 12.79 6.28
N LYS A 104 7.73 12.07 5.28
CA LYS A 104 6.57 12.41 4.44
C LYS A 104 5.55 11.32 4.56
N GLU A 105 4.29 11.70 4.62
CA GLU A 105 3.20 10.74 4.68
C GLU A 105 2.26 10.89 3.50
N GLU A 106 1.78 9.78 2.99
CA GLU A 106 0.76 9.69 1.95
C GLU A 106 -0.35 8.76 2.43
N THR A 107 -1.55 8.97 1.91
CA THR A 107 -2.69 8.09 2.23
C THR A 107 -2.92 7.11 1.10
N LEU A 108 -2.95 5.82 1.44
CA LEU A 108 -3.32 4.70 0.57
C LEU A 108 -4.66 4.10 1.02
N THR A 109 -5.20 3.21 0.20
CA THR A 109 -6.33 2.35 0.59
C THR A 109 -5.90 0.90 0.46
N LEU A 110 -5.90 0.16 1.58
CA LEU A 110 -5.56 -1.27 1.64
C LEU A 110 -6.54 -1.98 2.58
N ALA A 111 -6.92 -3.20 2.27
CA ALA A 111 -7.85 -4.01 3.04
C ALA A 111 -9.19 -3.28 3.35
N GLY A 112 -9.55 -2.31 2.50
CA GLY A 112 -10.73 -1.46 2.67
C GLY A 112 -10.59 -0.39 3.75
N ASP A 113 -9.39 -0.14 4.25
CA ASP A 113 -9.07 0.90 5.21
C ASP A 113 -8.24 2.02 4.58
N SER A 114 -8.27 3.19 5.21
CA SER A 114 -7.28 4.25 4.98
C SER A 114 -5.98 3.86 5.69
N VAL A 115 -4.87 3.98 5.00
CA VAL A 115 -3.54 3.61 5.50
C VAL A 115 -2.59 4.78 5.32
N SER A 116 -1.92 5.21 6.39
CA SER A 116 -0.84 6.19 6.31
C SER A 116 0.45 5.49 5.92
N ALA A 117 1.03 5.89 4.80
CA ALA A 117 2.31 5.41 4.29
C ALA A 117 3.40 6.44 4.56
N GLY A 118 4.42 6.07 5.32
CA GLY A 118 5.52 6.96 5.67
C GLY A 118 6.77 6.70 4.86
N TYR A 119 7.38 7.80 4.36
CA TYR A 119 8.60 7.82 3.57
C TYR A 119 9.61 8.74 4.22
N TYR A 120 10.85 8.29 4.35
CA TYR A 120 11.95 9.18 4.74
C TYR A 120 12.69 9.74 3.52
N ASP A 121 13.33 10.89 3.69
CA ASP A 121 14.02 11.61 2.63
C ASP A 121 14.96 10.71 1.80
N GLY A 122 14.81 10.81 0.48
CA GLY A 122 15.61 10.06 -0.49
C GLY A 122 15.08 8.66 -0.81
N ASN A 123 14.15 8.11 -0.04
CA ASN A 123 13.56 6.81 -0.31
C ASN A 123 12.38 6.92 -1.26
N LYS A 124 12.34 6.02 -2.25
CA LYS A 124 11.21 5.87 -3.18
C LYS A 124 10.15 4.94 -2.64
N ASN A 125 10.55 4.03 -1.76
CA ASN A 125 9.69 3.03 -1.13
C ASN A 125 9.31 3.51 0.27
N TRP A 126 8.13 3.10 0.72
CA TRP A 126 7.68 3.39 2.08
C TRP A 126 8.50 2.60 3.11
N THR A 127 8.63 3.19 4.30
CA THR A 127 9.26 2.55 5.46
C THR A 127 8.21 1.88 6.35
N PHE A 128 7.03 2.52 6.48
CA PHE A 128 5.93 1.95 7.25
C PHE A 128 4.59 2.22 6.59
N LEU A 129 3.63 1.36 6.91
CA LEU A 129 2.21 1.54 6.65
C LEU A 129 1.48 1.38 7.98
N SER A 130 0.65 2.36 8.36
CA SER A 130 -0.17 2.33 9.56
C SER A 130 -1.64 2.30 9.18
N PHE A 131 -2.32 1.20 9.50
CA PHE A 131 -3.72 1.00 9.19
C PHE A 131 -4.62 1.80 10.11
N GLN A 132 -5.67 2.39 9.53
CA GLN A 132 -6.71 3.12 10.22
C GLN A 132 -8.04 2.35 10.07
N GLY A 133 -9.04 2.65 10.89
CA GLY A 133 -10.36 2.02 10.75
C GLY A 133 -10.46 0.64 11.37
N LYS A 134 -11.00 -0.35 10.64
CA LYS A 134 -11.25 -1.71 11.16
C LYS A 134 -9.98 -2.48 11.51
N ASN A 135 -8.87 -2.19 10.80
CA ASN A 135 -7.56 -2.79 11.05
C ASN A 135 -6.64 -1.85 11.85
N SER A 136 -7.19 -0.88 12.58
CA SER A 136 -6.40 0.05 13.40
C SER A 136 -5.51 -0.68 14.40
N GLY A 137 -4.29 -0.18 14.56
CA GLY A 137 -3.24 -0.81 15.36
C GLY A 137 -2.36 -1.79 14.57
N ILE A 138 -2.73 -2.13 13.33
CA ILE A 138 -1.86 -2.91 12.46
C ILE A 138 -0.86 -1.99 11.76
N VAL A 139 0.39 -2.43 11.77
CA VAL A 139 1.53 -1.74 11.16
C VAL A 139 2.27 -2.71 10.26
N ALA A 140 2.68 -2.26 9.08
CA ALA A 140 3.68 -2.93 8.27
C ALA A 140 4.95 -2.08 8.26
N TRP A 141 6.07 -2.66 8.65
CA TRP A 141 7.38 -2.02 8.67
C TRP A 141 8.33 -2.71 7.69
N ALA A 142 8.99 -1.96 6.83
CA ALA A 142 9.89 -2.48 5.82
C ALA A 142 11.21 -1.72 5.80
N ASP A 143 12.28 -2.39 5.36
CA ASP A 143 13.49 -1.72 4.91
C ASP A 143 13.26 -1.18 3.49
N PRO A 144 13.15 0.15 3.29
CA PRO A 144 12.90 0.73 1.98
C PRO A 144 14.08 0.54 1.00
N GLY A 145 15.25 0.15 1.50
CA GLY A 145 16.45 -0.17 0.73
C GLY A 145 16.59 -1.64 0.36
N ALA A 146 15.63 -2.50 0.74
CA ALA A 146 15.67 -3.90 0.37
C ALA A 146 15.72 -4.07 -1.15
N ASP A 147 16.62 -4.90 -1.63
CA ASP A 147 16.91 -5.13 -3.05
C ASP A 147 15.70 -5.63 -3.85
N TRP A 148 14.84 -6.43 -3.22
CA TRP A 148 13.61 -6.97 -3.81
C TRP A 148 12.44 -5.97 -3.85
N PHE A 149 12.49 -4.88 -3.08
CA PHE A 149 11.33 -3.98 -2.93
C PHE A 149 10.91 -3.33 -4.25
N ALA A 150 11.87 -2.96 -5.09
CA ALA A 150 11.58 -2.36 -6.40
C ALA A 150 10.80 -3.30 -7.34
N ASP A 151 11.09 -4.62 -7.26
CA ASP A 151 10.49 -5.61 -8.14
C ASP A 151 9.22 -6.26 -7.57
N LYS A 152 9.09 -6.28 -6.24
CA LYS A 152 8.03 -7.00 -5.52
C LYS A 152 7.10 -6.10 -4.72
N GLY A 153 7.31 -4.78 -4.73
CA GLY A 153 6.51 -3.83 -3.95
C GLY A 153 5.01 -3.90 -4.25
N ASP A 154 4.62 -4.03 -5.52
CA ASP A 154 3.20 -4.17 -5.90
C ASP A 154 2.61 -5.50 -5.41
N GLN A 155 3.38 -6.59 -5.43
CA GLN A 155 2.95 -7.86 -4.86
C GLN A 155 2.81 -7.77 -3.33
N LEU A 156 3.73 -7.08 -2.68
CA LEU A 156 3.64 -6.82 -1.24
C LEU A 156 2.39 -6.03 -0.90
N LEU A 157 2.07 -4.97 -1.63
CA LEU A 157 0.81 -4.23 -1.41
C LEU A 157 -0.41 -5.12 -1.61
N ALA A 158 -0.41 -6.03 -2.58
CA ALA A 158 -1.48 -7.01 -2.77
C ALA A 158 -1.60 -8.00 -1.59
N VAL A 159 -0.48 -8.39 -0.98
CA VAL A 159 -0.46 -9.18 0.27
C VAL A 159 -1.08 -8.37 1.41
N LEU A 160 -0.65 -7.13 1.59
CA LEU A 160 -1.15 -6.25 2.66
C LEU A 160 -2.62 -5.86 2.48
N ASP A 161 -3.14 -5.88 1.25
CA ASP A 161 -4.57 -5.68 0.96
C ASP A 161 -5.47 -6.82 1.49
N THR A 162 -4.87 -7.98 1.87
CA THR A 162 -5.56 -9.13 2.46
C THR A 162 -5.58 -9.11 3.99
N VAL A 163 -5.04 -8.08 4.62
CA VAL A 163 -4.94 -7.98 6.07
C VAL A 163 -6.33 -7.93 6.73
N GLU A 164 -6.51 -8.77 7.73
CA GLU A 164 -7.69 -8.81 8.57
C GLU A 164 -7.27 -8.76 10.05
N TRP A 165 -7.81 -7.81 10.77
CA TRP A 165 -7.66 -7.70 12.22
C TRP A 165 -8.96 -8.05 12.94
N LYS A 166 -8.86 -8.91 13.94
CA LYS A 166 -9.98 -9.23 14.84
C LYS A 166 -9.51 -9.00 16.28
N PRO A 167 -10.00 -7.94 16.96
CA PRO A 167 -9.70 -7.71 18.37
C PRO A 167 -10.17 -8.88 19.25
N ALA A 168 -9.50 -9.07 20.37
CA ALA A 168 -9.97 -9.97 21.42
C ALA A 168 -11.36 -9.53 21.93
N ALA A 169 -12.17 -10.49 22.36
CA ALA A 169 -13.52 -10.25 22.87
C ALA A 169 -13.49 -9.70 24.30
#